data_fce0af7246566b5e074f338b64a1a6a7
#
_entry.id   fce0af7246566b5e074f338b64a1a6a7
#
_cell.length_a   1.000
_cell.length_b   1.000
_cell.length_c   1.000
_cell.angle_alpha   90.00
_cell.angle_beta   90.00
_cell.angle_gamma   90.00
#
_symmetry.space_group_name_H-M   'P 1'
#
loop_
_entity.id
_entity.type
_entity.pdbx_description
1 polymer ?
#
loop_
_entity_poly.entity_id
_entity_poly.type
_entity_poly.pdbx_seq_one_letter_code
_entity_poly.pdbx_strand_id
1 'polypeptide(L)'
;MTGMKENQSTKGTLRRRRTNKQVQADILSAVGRILQEKDFTHITLMDIAREAKTDPNVVLRQFGSLEQVFDCYIRTIDYWMHDLFGNKALKRGERSALERMFARMTGFLYNSPEMQRLLVWEITDVNDTTCRAAANRETYYREAYEAYER
;
A
#
# COMPACT_ATOMS: atom_id res chain seq x y z
N MET A 1 -42.08 45.19 -27.90
CA MET A 1 -41.96 43.76 -27.53
C MET A 1 -40.49 43.44 -27.47
N THR A 2 -39.93 43.48 -26.27
CA THR A 2 -38.51 43.41 -26.02
C THR A 2 -38.20 41.99 -25.50
N GLY A 3 -37.51 41.21 -26.33
CA GLY A 3 -37.08 39.86 -25.94
C GLY A 3 -35.78 39.91 -25.10
N MET A 4 -35.88 39.63 -23.83
CA MET A 4 -34.73 39.42 -22.99
C MET A 4 -34.10 38.06 -23.30
N LYS A 5 -32.84 38.06 -23.77
CA LYS A 5 -32.00 36.87 -23.89
C LYS A 5 -31.37 36.58 -22.52
N GLU A 6 -31.82 35.52 -21.89
CA GLU A 6 -31.13 34.95 -20.71
C GLU A 6 -29.77 34.41 -21.10
N ASN A 7 -28.75 34.99 -20.49
CA ASN A 7 -27.36 34.57 -20.65
C ASN A 7 -27.08 33.46 -19.56
N GLN A 8 -27.20 32.20 -19.98
CA GLN A 8 -26.81 31.08 -19.13
C GLN A 8 -25.28 31.04 -19.01
N SER A 9 -24.79 31.63 -17.94
CA SER A 9 -23.38 31.52 -17.51
C SER A 9 -23.10 30.09 -17.09
N THR A 10 -22.49 29.31 -17.97
CA THR A 10 -21.90 28.01 -17.61
C THR A 10 -20.75 28.21 -16.61
N LYS A 11 -21.02 28.04 -15.33
CA LYS A 11 -20.00 27.95 -14.30
C LYS A 11 -19.15 26.72 -14.54
N GLY A 12 -18.06 26.88 -15.29
CA GLY A 12 -16.99 25.88 -15.39
C GLY A 12 -16.40 25.64 -14.00
N THR A 13 -16.67 24.48 -13.43
CA THR A 13 -16.11 24.06 -12.15
C THR A 13 -14.58 24.04 -12.31
N LEU A 14 -13.89 25.04 -11.78
CA LEU A 14 -12.43 25.11 -11.73
C LEU A 14 -11.91 23.86 -11.03
N ARG A 15 -11.44 22.88 -11.79
CA ARG A 15 -10.86 21.64 -11.30
C ARG A 15 -9.62 22.00 -10.49
N ARG A 16 -9.77 22.04 -9.16
CA ARG A 16 -8.68 22.36 -8.22
C ARG A 16 -7.49 21.46 -8.50
N ARG A 17 -6.34 22.07 -8.83
CA ARG A 17 -5.09 21.33 -9.11
C ARG A 17 -4.71 20.49 -7.91
N ARG A 18 -4.61 19.16 -8.07
CA ARG A 18 -4.18 18.24 -7.03
C ARG A 18 -2.76 18.59 -6.56
N THR A 19 -2.51 18.51 -5.27
CA THR A 19 -1.14 18.65 -4.72
C THR A 19 -0.33 17.39 -5.03
N ASN A 20 1.02 17.48 -4.98
CA ASN A 20 1.88 16.31 -5.18
C ASN A 20 1.56 15.18 -4.19
N LYS A 21 1.29 15.51 -2.91
CA LYS A 21 0.88 14.52 -1.90
C LYS A 21 -0.42 13.81 -2.26
N GLN A 22 -1.41 14.55 -2.77
CA GLN A 22 -2.67 13.95 -3.23
C GLN A 22 -2.45 13.03 -4.44
N VAL A 23 -1.62 13.45 -5.39
CA VAL A 23 -1.28 12.63 -6.56
C VAL A 23 -0.58 11.34 -6.14
N GLN A 24 0.39 11.41 -5.23
CA GLN A 24 1.07 10.21 -4.69
C GLN A 24 0.09 9.28 -3.97
N ALA A 25 -0.77 9.82 -3.11
CA ALA A 25 -1.79 9.04 -2.41
C ALA A 25 -2.78 8.37 -3.38
N ASP A 26 -3.21 9.08 -4.43
CA ASP A 26 -4.09 8.55 -5.48
C ASP A 26 -3.42 7.38 -6.22
N ILE A 27 -2.12 7.50 -6.54
CA ILE A 27 -1.33 6.46 -7.20
C ILE A 27 -1.21 5.22 -6.31
N LEU A 28 -0.82 5.37 -5.04
CA LEU A 28 -0.70 4.24 -4.11
C LEU A 28 -2.06 3.57 -3.86
N SER A 29 -3.13 4.35 -3.73
CA SER A 29 -4.49 3.81 -3.63
C SER A 29 -4.93 3.04 -4.89
N ALA A 30 -4.47 3.47 -6.07
CA ALA A 30 -4.72 2.77 -7.32
C ALA A 30 -4.04 1.39 -7.34
N VAL A 31 -2.79 1.29 -6.84
CA VAL A 31 -2.10 -0.01 -6.69
C VAL A 31 -2.92 -0.97 -5.83
N GLY A 32 -3.40 -0.50 -4.67
CA GLY A 32 -4.24 -1.32 -3.79
C GLY A 32 -5.52 -1.83 -4.46
N ARG A 33 -6.19 -0.99 -5.25
CA ARG A 33 -7.39 -1.41 -5.99
C ARG A 33 -7.06 -2.44 -7.09
N ILE A 34 -5.96 -2.25 -7.82
CA ILE A 34 -5.51 -3.20 -8.84
C ILE A 34 -5.18 -4.55 -8.21
N LEU A 35 -4.55 -4.56 -7.04
CA LEU A 35 -4.20 -5.77 -6.29
C LEU A 35 -5.41 -6.55 -5.75
N GLN A 36 -6.64 -6.03 -5.84
CA GLN A 36 -7.83 -6.86 -5.60
C GLN A 36 -8.04 -7.89 -6.73
N GLU A 37 -7.56 -7.60 -7.94
CA GLU A 37 -7.82 -8.40 -9.14
C GLU A 37 -6.55 -8.98 -9.79
N LYS A 38 -5.40 -8.30 -9.67
CA LYS A 38 -4.12 -8.65 -10.32
C LYS A 38 -3.00 -8.89 -9.31
N ASP A 39 -2.04 -9.72 -9.67
CA ASP A 39 -0.81 -9.91 -8.92
C ASP A 39 0.23 -8.84 -9.28
N PHE A 40 1.21 -8.59 -8.41
CA PHE A 40 2.27 -7.59 -8.61
C PHE A 40 3.00 -7.74 -9.95
N THR A 41 3.30 -8.98 -10.37
CA THR A 41 3.98 -9.29 -11.63
C THR A 41 3.19 -8.90 -12.87
N HIS A 42 1.87 -8.72 -12.77
CA HIS A 42 0.98 -8.36 -13.88
C HIS A 42 0.56 -6.89 -13.88
N ILE A 43 1.06 -6.08 -12.95
CA ILE A 43 0.74 -4.66 -12.87
C ILE A 43 1.75 -3.86 -13.70
N THR A 44 1.24 -3.00 -14.57
CA THR A 44 2.05 -2.09 -15.38
C THR A 44 1.87 -0.63 -14.95
N LEU A 45 2.81 0.24 -15.35
CA LEU A 45 2.66 1.69 -15.18
C LEU A 45 1.37 2.23 -15.82
N MET A 46 0.96 1.64 -16.95
CA MET A 46 -0.28 2.02 -17.65
C MET A 46 -1.53 1.66 -16.83
N ASP A 47 -1.53 0.50 -16.16
CA ASP A 47 -2.63 0.10 -15.29
C ASP A 47 -2.77 1.08 -14.13
N ILE A 48 -1.65 1.40 -13.47
CA ILE A 48 -1.62 2.35 -12.34
C ILE A 48 -2.09 3.74 -12.79
N ALA A 49 -1.57 4.24 -13.92
CA ALA A 49 -1.94 5.55 -14.43
C ALA A 49 -3.43 5.65 -14.77
N ARG A 50 -3.97 4.61 -15.41
CA ARG A 50 -5.40 4.51 -15.75
C ARG A 50 -6.26 4.53 -14.50
N GLU A 51 -5.93 3.70 -13.51
CA GLU A 51 -6.69 3.57 -12.28
C GLU A 51 -6.59 4.83 -11.40
N ALA A 52 -5.42 5.49 -11.37
CA ALA A 52 -5.20 6.76 -10.66
C ALA A 52 -5.75 7.99 -11.42
N LYS A 53 -6.27 7.79 -12.65
CA LYS A 53 -6.73 8.87 -13.55
C LYS A 53 -5.66 9.94 -13.75
N THR A 54 -4.45 9.50 -14.09
CA THR A 54 -3.29 10.34 -14.36
C THR A 54 -2.50 9.84 -15.58
N ASP A 55 -1.45 10.55 -15.95
CA ASP A 55 -0.55 10.15 -17.04
C ASP A 55 0.59 9.27 -16.50
N PRO A 56 1.06 8.23 -17.24
CA PRO A 56 2.21 7.40 -16.82
C PRO A 56 3.47 8.21 -16.51
N ASN A 57 3.73 9.30 -17.25
CA ASN A 57 4.86 10.18 -16.98
C ASN A 57 4.72 10.92 -15.63
N VAL A 58 3.50 11.14 -15.16
CA VAL A 58 3.25 11.69 -13.82
C VAL A 58 3.63 10.66 -12.77
N VAL A 59 3.30 9.37 -12.97
CA VAL A 59 3.70 8.30 -12.07
C VAL A 59 5.23 8.22 -11.97
N LEU A 60 5.91 8.19 -13.13
CA LEU A 60 7.38 8.18 -13.18
C LEU A 60 8.00 9.41 -12.52
N ARG A 61 7.46 10.60 -12.75
CA ARG A 61 7.96 11.82 -12.13
C ARG A 61 7.81 11.83 -10.60
N GLN A 62 6.76 11.17 -10.07
CA GLN A 62 6.50 11.13 -8.63
C GLN A 62 7.31 10.05 -7.90
N PHE A 63 7.61 8.93 -8.55
CA PHE A 63 8.21 7.77 -7.91
C PHE A 63 9.54 7.32 -8.56
N GLY A 64 9.80 7.70 -9.80
CA GLY A 64 11.01 7.31 -10.53
C GLY A 64 10.84 6.05 -11.36
N SER A 65 10.35 4.95 -10.77
CA SER A 65 10.13 3.69 -11.47
C SER A 65 8.92 2.93 -10.92
N LEU A 66 8.52 1.84 -11.59
CA LEU A 66 7.44 0.95 -11.13
C LEU A 66 7.82 0.26 -9.82
N GLU A 67 9.08 -0.19 -9.70
CA GLU A 67 9.61 -0.83 -8.49
C GLU A 67 9.55 0.14 -7.30
N GLN A 68 9.84 1.40 -7.50
CA GLN A 68 9.74 2.43 -6.46
C GLN A 68 8.28 2.71 -6.06
N VAL A 69 7.32 2.62 -6.98
CA VAL A 69 5.89 2.64 -6.63
C VAL A 69 5.56 1.47 -5.71
N PHE A 70 6.00 0.26 -6.07
CA PHE A 70 5.77 -0.92 -5.25
C PHE A 70 6.45 -0.83 -3.89
N ASP A 71 7.71 -0.40 -3.82
CA ASP A 71 8.41 -0.17 -2.54
C ASP A 71 7.63 0.78 -1.63
N CYS A 72 7.14 1.90 -2.17
CA CYS A 72 6.34 2.85 -1.41
C CYS A 72 4.99 2.25 -0.98
N TYR A 73 4.33 1.49 -1.86
CA TYR A 73 3.06 0.84 -1.54
C TYR A 73 3.22 -0.22 -0.45
N ILE A 74 4.21 -1.12 -0.59
CA ILE A 74 4.50 -2.18 0.36
C ILE A 74 4.72 -1.60 1.76
N ARG A 75 5.46 -0.50 1.89
CA ARG A 75 5.64 0.18 3.19
C ARG A 75 4.32 0.63 3.82
N THR A 76 3.30 0.93 3.03
CA THR A 76 1.99 1.32 3.58
C THR A 76 1.20 0.12 4.09
N ILE A 77 1.35 -1.06 3.50
CA ILE A 77 0.65 -2.27 3.90
C ILE A 77 1.41 -3.08 4.96
N ASP A 78 2.74 -3.00 5.01
CA ASP A 78 3.57 -3.68 6.00
C ASP A 78 3.53 -3.01 7.40
N TYR A 79 2.90 -1.84 7.53
CA TYR A 79 2.80 -1.13 8.80
C TYR A 79 2.05 -1.92 9.90
N TRP A 80 1.22 -2.90 9.51
CA TRP A 80 0.49 -3.76 10.42
C TRP A 80 1.38 -4.55 11.39
N MET A 81 2.60 -4.86 10.96
CA MET A 81 3.58 -5.55 11.82
C MET A 81 3.95 -4.69 13.03
N HIS A 82 4.15 -3.39 12.81
CA HIS A 82 4.40 -2.45 13.90
C HIS A 82 3.22 -2.41 14.89
N ASP A 83 1.99 -2.41 14.40
CA ASP A 83 0.79 -2.43 15.25
C ASP A 83 0.63 -3.77 16.02
N LEU A 84 1.09 -4.86 15.41
CA LEU A 84 1.01 -6.18 16.03
C LEU A 84 2.03 -6.31 17.19
N PHE A 85 3.24 -5.81 16.98
CA PHE A 85 4.38 -5.98 17.91
C PHE A 85 4.70 -4.71 18.72
N GLY A 86 4.37 -3.52 18.19
CA GLY A 86 4.87 -2.24 18.73
C GLY A 86 4.25 -1.75 20.03
N ASN A 87 3.07 -2.22 20.42
CA ASN A 87 2.32 -1.60 21.52
C ASN A 87 2.13 -2.47 22.79
N LYS A 88 2.54 -3.74 22.77
CA LYS A 88 2.47 -4.58 23.98
C LYS A 88 3.65 -5.54 23.98
N ALA A 89 4.66 -5.22 24.78
CA ALA A 89 5.75 -6.13 25.05
C ALA A 89 5.17 -7.51 25.40
N LEU A 90 5.51 -8.53 24.62
CA LEU A 90 5.21 -9.90 24.93
C LEU A 90 5.99 -10.24 26.20
N LYS A 91 5.31 -10.56 27.29
CA LYS A 91 5.99 -10.99 28.51
C LYS A 91 6.48 -12.42 28.31
N ARG A 92 7.73 -12.67 28.68
CA ARG A 92 8.34 -14.00 28.63
C ARG A 92 7.43 -15.04 29.30
N GLY A 93 7.18 -16.16 28.61
CA GLY A 93 6.37 -17.28 29.13
C GLY A 93 4.85 -17.05 29.10
N GLU A 94 4.35 -15.93 28.60
CA GLU A 94 2.90 -15.70 28.48
C GLU A 94 2.34 -16.38 27.21
N ARG A 95 2.05 -17.68 27.31
CA ARG A 95 1.50 -18.48 26.20
C ARG A 95 0.26 -17.85 25.58
N SER A 96 -0.63 -17.30 26.40
CA SER A 96 -1.84 -16.64 25.91
C SER A 96 -1.56 -15.38 25.06
N ALA A 97 -0.45 -14.67 25.31
CA ALA A 97 -0.05 -13.53 24.48
C ALA A 97 0.43 -13.98 23.10
N LEU A 98 1.22 -15.05 23.02
CA LEU A 98 1.64 -15.66 21.76
C LEU A 98 0.45 -16.19 20.97
N GLU A 99 -0.48 -16.89 21.60
CA GLU A 99 -1.70 -17.40 20.95
C GLU A 99 -2.53 -16.26 20.36
N ARG A 100 -2.72 -15.16 21.11
CA ARG A 100 -3.40 -13.95 20.60
C ARG A 100 -2.67 -13.31 19.44
N MET A 101 -1.32 -13.24 19.52
CA MET A 101 -0.50 -12.70 18.44
C MET A 101 -0.65 -13.52 17.16
N PHE A 102 -0.53 -14.84 17.23
CA PHE A 102 -0.71 -15.72 16.07
C PHE A 102 -2.12 -15.64 15.51
N ALA A 103 -3.15 -15.61 16.36
CA ALA A 103 -4.52 -15.45 15.91
C ALA A 103 -4.74 -14.13 15.15
N ARG A 104 -4.17 -13.03 15.65
CA ARG A 104 -4.24 -11.71 14.97
C ARG A 104 -3.48 -11.73 13.63
N MET A 105 -2.28 -12.29 13.62
CA MET A 105 -1.46 -12.40 12.40
C MET A 105 -2.19 -13.24 11.34
N THR A 106 -2.71 -14.41 11.72
CA THR A 106 -3.47 -15.27 10.81
C THR A 106 -4.72 -14.56 10.30
N GLY A 107 -5.47 -13.90 11.20
CA GLY A 107 -6.67 -13.13 10.82
C GLY A 107 -6.35 -11.98 9.87
N PHE A 108 -5.25 -11.26 10.09
CA PHE A 108 -4.81 -10.21 9.18
C PHE A 108 -4.45 -10.77 7.80
N LEU A 109 -3.59 -11.80 7.74
CA LEU A 109 -3.17 -12.41 6.47
C LEU A 109 -4.37 -13.01 5.71
N TYR A 110 -5.30 -13.63 6.43
CA TYR A 110 -6.51 -14.20 5.81
C TYR A 110 -7.41 -13.12 5.17
N ASN A 111 -7.49 -11.94 5.77
CA ASN A 111 -8.37 -10.86 5.34
C ASN A 111 -7.68 -9.78 4.46
N SER A 112 -6.40 -9.96 4.13
CA SER A 112 -5.64 -8.99 3.30
C SER A 112 -5.16 -9.62 2.00
N PRO A 113 -5.94 -9.50 0.90
CA PRO A 113 -5.54 -9.99 -0.41
C PRO A 113 -4.20 -9.41 -0.89
N GLU A 114 -3.93 -8.15 -0.57
CA GLU A 114 -2.68 -7.48 -0.94
C GLU A 114 -1.47 -8.15 -0.29
N MET A 115 -1.58 -8.49 1.02
CA MET A 115 -0.51 -9.20 1.72
C MET A 115 -0.32 -10.62 1.21
N GLN A 116 -1.41 -11.34 0.92
CA GLN A 116 -1.33 -12.67 0.32
C GLN A 116 -0.58 -12.61 -1.01
N ARG A 117 -0.90 -11.64 -1.88
CA ARG A 117 -0.22 -11.45 -3.17
C ARG A 117 1.24 -11.05 -3.01
N LEU A 118 1.56 -10.21 -2.02
CA LEU A 118 2.94 -9.86 -1.70
C LEU A 118 3.75 -11.08 -1.28
N LEU A 119 3.22 -11.88 -0.36
CA LEU A 119 3.90 -13.11 0.10
C LEU A 119 4.09 -14.14 -1.03
N VAL A 120 3.09 -14.30 -1.90
CA VAL A 120 3.21 -15.14 -3.09
C VAL A 120 4.29 -14.60 -4.02
N TRP A 121 4.32 -13.29 -4.27
CA TRP A 121 5.33 -12.67 -5.12
C TRP A 121 6.74 -12.87 -4.56
N GLU A 122 6.96 -12.70 -3.27
CA GLU A 122 8.25 -12.92 -2.60
C GLU A 122 8.77 -14.36 -2.74
N ILE A 123 7.87 -15.34 -2.77
CA ILE A 123 8.25 -16.75 -2.93
C ILE A 123 8.52 -17.10 -4.40
N THR A 124 7.79 -16.48 -5.32
CA THR A 124 7.82 -16.85 -6.75
C THR A 124 8.80 -16.04 -7.58
N ASP A 125 9.16 -14.82 -7.13
CA ASP A 125 10.02 -13.90 -7.87
C ASP A 125 10.96 -13.14 -6.92
N VAL A 126 12.17 -13.69 -6.77
CA VAL A 126 13.20 -13.09 -5.90
C VAL A 126 13.89 -11.96 -6.63
N ASN A 127 13.56 -10.73 -6.24
CA ASN A 127 14.12 -9.49 -6.78
C ASN A 127 14.40 -8.47 -5.64
N ASP A 128 15.01 -7.35 -5.98
CA ASP A 128 15.40 -6.33 -4.99
C ASP A 128 14.22 -5.79 -4.17
N THR A 129 13.04 -5.63 -4.77
CA THR A 129 11.84 -5.16 -4.07
C THR A 129 11.32 -6.21 -3.09
N THR A 130 11.21 -7.47 -3.51
CA THR A 130 10.75 -8.56 -2.65
C THR A 130 11.75 -8.85 -1.53
N CYS A 131 13.06 -8.79 -1.82
CA CYS A 131 14.10 -8.93 -0.80
C CYS A 131 14.03 -7.81 0.25
N ARG A 132 13.83 -6.55 -0.16
CA ARG A 132 13.67 -5.43 0.77
C ARG A 132 12.41 -5.57 1.63
N ALA A 133 11.30 -6.00 1.05
CA ALA A 133 10.05 -6.23 1.79
C ALA A 133 10.24 -7.33 2.87
N ALA A 134 10.84 -8.46 2.50
CA ALA A 134 11.14 -9.54 3.44
C ALA A 134 12.09 -9.09 4.56
N ALA A 135 13.18 -8.38 4.22
CA ALA A 135 14.15 -7.88 5.20
C ALA A 135 13.54 -6.87 6.20
N ASN A 136 12.64 -6.01 5.74
CA ASN A 136 11.91 -5.10 6.62
C ASN A 136 11.08 -5.88 7.65
N ARG A 137 10.33 -6.91 7.23
CA ARG A 137 9.54 -7.73 8.14
C ARG A 137 10.42 -8.52 9.11
N GLU A 138 11.55 -9.07 8.65
CA GLU A 138 12.50 -9.78 9.52
C GLU A 138 13.01 -8.88 10.67
N THR A 139 13.24 -7.60 10.40
CA THR A 139 13.65 -6.64 11.44
C THR A 139 12.61 -6.54 12.54
N TYR A 140 11.33 -6.44 12.22
CA TYR A 140 10.24 -6.40 13.20
C TYR A 140 10.12 -7.71 13.98
N TYR A 141 10.27 -8.87 13.32
CA TYR A 141 10.26 -10.17 14.03
C TYR A 141 11.42 -10.29 15.02
N ARG A 142 12.60 -9.84 14.64
CA ARG A 142 13.79 -9.88 15.49
C ARG A 142 13.59 -9.02 16.74
N GLU A 143 13.12 -7.80 16.59
CA GLU A 143 12.83 -6.90 17.72
C GLU A 143 11.77 -7.48 18.66
N ALA A 144 10.72 -8.09 18.12
CA ALA A 144 9.68 -8.75 18.90
C ALA A 144 10.21 -9.98 19.66
N TYR A 145 11.05 -10.78 19.00
CA TYR A 145 11.68 -11.96 19.61
C TYR A 145 12.62 -11.57 20.76
N GLU A 146 13.48 -10.59 20.54
CA GLU A 146 14.39 -10.07 21.57
C GLU A 146 13.64 -9.47 22.77
N ALA A 147 12.50 -8.81 22.52
CA ALA A 147 11.64 -8.30 23.58
C ALA A 147 10.97 -9.42 24.39
N TYR A 148 10.69 -10.56 23.75
CA TYR A 148 10.13 -11.75 24.42
C TYR A 148 11.16 -12.50 25.27
N GLU A 149 12.43 -12.51 24.85
CA GLU A 149 13.50 -13.19 25.59
C GLU A 149 13.96 -12.44 26.86
N ARG A 150 13.75 -11.14 26.97
CA ARG A 150 14.06 -10.31 28.14
C ARG A 150 13.02 -10.47 29.25
#